data_2b88d55927e385e8fcc7fbbcd2ca2f7c
#
_entry.id   2b88d55927e385e8fcc7fbbcd2ca2f7c
#
_cell.length_a   1.000
_cell.length_b   1.000
_cell.length_c   1.000
_cell.angle_alpha   90.00
_cell.angle_beta   90.00
_cell.angle_gamma   90.00
#
_symmetry.space_group_name_H-M   'P 1'
#
loop_
_entity.id
_entity.type
_entity.pdbx_description
1 polymer ?
#
loop_
_entity_poly.entity_id
_entity_poly.type
_entity_poly.pdbx_seq_one_letter_code
_entity_poly.pdbx_strand_id
1 'polypeptide(L)'
;VFRLSEKGLMLVEIAPGVNLQKDILEKMKFTPLMAEKLLMMDARIFRPEAMGLKEDLLTLPLAERFTYQPEENLFFVNFEGLSIRSTEQIDEIREHVERICRPLLPKKVQTIVNYDNFSILPELIEPYTAMVDHVVSRYYEKVTRYTTSAFMRVKLGDLLAERSVAPHVFEKGK
;
A
#
# COMPACT_ATOMS: atom_id res chain seq x y z
N VAL A 1 18.21 -21.83 1.77
CA VAL A 1 18.85 -21.25 0.58
C VAL A 1 20.31 -20.93 0.88
N PHE A 2 21.18 -21.29 -0.06
CA PHE A 2 22.59 -20.98 0.03
C PHE A 2 23.00 -20.04 -1.10
N ARG A 3 23.96 -19.17 -0.80
CA ARG A 3 24.62 -18.29 -1.78
C ARG A 3 26.09 -18.65 -1.85
N LEU A 4 26.62 -18.79 -3.06
CA LEU A 4 28.07 -18.93 -3.23
C LEU A 4 28.70 -17.52 -3.11
N SER A 5 29.72 -17.42 -2.27
CA SER A 5 30.52 -16.22 -2.08
C SER A 5 32.01 -16.52 -2.36
N GLU A 6 32.85 -15.50 -2.45
CA GLU A 6 34.30 -15.69 -2.57
C GLU A 6 34.93 -16.49 -1.43
N LYS A 7 34.30 -16.44 -0.25
CA LYS A 7 34.76 -17.16 0.98
C LYS A 7 34.15 -18.55 1.12
N GLY A 8 33.25 -18.95 0.22
CA GLY A 8 32.58 -20.25 0.27
C GLY A 8 31.05 -20.18 0.28
N LEU A 9 30.43 -21.28 0.61
CA LEU A 9 28.95 -21.41 0.62
C LEU A 9 28.38 -20.80 1.90
N MET A 10 27.47 -19.83 1.73
CA MET A 10 26.83 -19.07 2.81
C MET A 10 25.35 -19.44 2.91
N LEU A 11 24.89 -19.81 4.08
CA LEU A 11 23.46 -19.98 4.37
C LEU A 11 22.83 -18.60 4.59
N VAL A 12 21.82 -18.26 3.79
CA VAL A 12 21.18 -16.94 3.78
C VAL A 12 19.71 -16.97 4.19
N GLU A 13 19.05 -18.14 4.02
CA GLU A 13 17.62 -18.23 4.26
C GLU A 13 17.22 -19.67 4.61
N ILE A 14 16.28 -19.83 5.55
CA ILE A 14 15.72 -21.13 5.96
C ILE A 14 14.20 -21.14 5.86
N ALA A 15 13.63 -22.34 5.69
CA ALA A 15 12.18 -22.52 5.67
C ALA A 15 11.56 -22.38 7.07
N PRO A 16 10.30 -21.90 7.17
CA PRO A 16 9.54 -21.92 8.42
C PRO A 16 9.48 -23.35 9.01
N GLY A 17 9.68 -23.47 10.32
CA GLY A 17 9.64 -24.74 11.02
C GLY A 17 10.94 -25.56 10.96
N VAL A 18 11.92 -25.19 10.15
CA VAL A 18 13.23 -25.85 10.08
C VAL A 18 14.11 -25.40 11.25
N ASN A 19 14.63 -26.36 11.99
CA ASN A 19 15.62 -26.11 13.04
C ASN A 19 17.02 -26.04 12.41
N LEU A 20 17.66 -24.86 12.50
CA LEU A 20 18.96 -24.60 11.92
C LEU A 20 20.01 -25.66 12.32
N GLN A 21 20.11 -26.00 13.60
CA GLN A 21 21.11 -26.93 14.11
C GLN A 21 20.83 -28.37 13.67
N LYS A 22 19.63 -28.87 13.99
CA LYS A 22 19.28 -30.29 13.80
C LYS A 22 19.04 -30.66 12.34
N ASP A 23 18.37 -29.75 11.58
CA ASP A 23 17.86 -30.08 10.26
C ASP A 23 18.82 -29.65 9.14
N ILE A 24 19.75 -28.72 9.44
CA ILE A 24 20.71 -28.22 8.44
C ILE A 24 22.14 -28.56 8.87
N LEU A 25 22.66 -27.95 9.96
CA LEU A 25 24.09 -28.03 10.28
C LEU A 25 24.56 -29.43 10.61
N GLU A 26 23.79 -30.20 11.38
CA GLU A 26 24.12 -31.60 11.73
C GLU A 26 24.00 -32.57 10.54
N LYS A 27 23.26 -32.17 9.48
CA LYS A 27 23.13 -32.99 8.26
C LYS A 27 24.21 -32.68 7.22
N MET A 28 24.91 -31.58 7.37
CA MET A 28 25.97 -31.19 6.44
C MET A 28 27.31 -31.79 6.85
N LYS A 29 28.11 -32.19 5.83
CA LYS A 29 29.46 -32.70 6.05
C LYS A 29 30.52 -31.59 6.24
N PHE A 30 30.10 -30.33 6.15
CA PHE A 30 30.93 -29.15 6.36
C PHE A 30 30.07 -28.03 6.97
N THR A 31 30.73 -27.06 7.61
CA THR A 31 30.05 -25.90 8.20
C THR A 31 29.97 -24.78 7.18
N PRO A 32 28.77 -24.37 6.71
CA PRO A 32 28.62 -23.22 5.81
C PRO A 32 28.92 -21.90 6.54
N LEU A 33 29.20 -20.86 5.77
CA LEU A 33 29.17 -19.51 6.28
C LEU A 33 27.72 -19.13 6.63
N MET A 34 27.55 -18.28 7.63
CA MET A 34 26.24 -17.79 8.03
C MET A 34 26.09 -16.33 7.62
N ALA A 35 24.95 -15.95 7.06
CA ALA A 35 24.62 -14.56 6.86
C ALA A 35 24.44 -13.86 8.21
N GLU A 36 24.82 -12.58 8.32
CA GLU A 36 24.63 -11.77 9.53
C GLU A 36 23.17 -11.76 9.97
N LYS A 37 22.26 -11.69 9.00
CA LYS A 37 20.80 -11.83 9.19
C LYS A 37 20.31 -13.00 8.37
N LEU A 38 20.02 -14.09 9.05
CA LEU A 38 19.38 -15.25 8.43
C LEU A 38 17.91 -14.95 8.17
N LEU A 39 17.49 -15.05 6.92
CA LEU A 39 16.11 -14.77 6.51
C LEU A 39 15.22 -16.00 6.68
N MET A 40 13.92 -15.77 6.84
CA MET A 40 12.90 -16.82 6.76
C MET A 40 12.30 -16.79 5.36
N MET A 41 12.14 -17.98 4.76
CA MET A 41 11.43 -18.11 3.47
C MET A 41 9.98 -17.71 3.62
N ASP A 42 9.40 -17.18 2.54
CA ASP A 42 7.98 -16.89 2.49
C ASP A 42 7.16 -18.16 2.76
N ALA A 43 6.35 -18.13 3.83
CA ALA A 43 5.55 -19.27 4.25
C ALA A 43 4.53 -19.73 3.18
N ARG A 44 4.19 -18.86 2.24
CA ARG A 44 3.27 -19.16 1.13
C ARG A 44 3.84 -20.19 0.15
N ILE A 45 5.19 -20.31 0.04
CA ILE A 45 5.86 -21.33 -0.79
C ILE A 45 5.44 -22.75 -0.38
N PHE A 46 5.07 -22.95 0.89
CA PHE A 46 4.76 -24.26 1.48
C PHE A 46 3.25 -24.52 1.58
N ARG A 47 2.42 -23.66 0.97
CA ARG A 47 0.96 -23.81 0.96
C ARG A 47 0.47 -24.21 -0.43
N PRO A 48 -0.66 -24.95 -0.54
CA PRO A 48 -1.20 -25.36 -1.83
C PRO A 48 -1.89 -24.23 -2.60
N GLU A 49 -2.24 -23.13 -1.92
CA GLU A 49 -2.91 -21.98 -2.53
C GLU A 49 -1.93 -21.15 -3.36
N ALA A 50 -2.46 -20.38 -4.30
CA ALA A 50 -1.67 -19.43 -5.09
C ALA A 50 -1.03 -18.38 -4.17
N MET A 51 0.24 -18.05 -4.41
CA MET A 51 1.01 -17.14 -3.56
C MET A 51 0.57 -15.66 -3.64
N GLY A 52 -0.25 -15.27 -4.64
CA GLY A 52 -0.66 -13.87 -4.83
C GLY A 52 0.49 -12.94 -5.20
N LEU A 53 1.57 -13.45 -5.78
CA LEU A 53 2.78 -12.67 -6.09
C LEU A 53 2.52 -11.50 -7.03
N LYS A 54 1.54 -11.61 -7.93
CA LYS A 54 1.18 -10.54 -8.83
C LYS A 54 0.71 -9.30 -8.06
N GLU A 55 -0.16 -9.54 -7.09
CA GLU A 55 -0.69 -8.49 -6.23
C GLU A 55 0.41 -7.85 -5.38
N ASP A 56 1.30 -8.64 -4.81
CA ASP A 56 2.37 -8.17 -3.94
C ASP A 56 3.49 -7.45 -4.70
N LEU A 57 3.92 -7.98 -5.85
CA LEU A 57 5.06 -7.46 -6.60
C LEU A 57 4.71 -6.30 -7.53
N LEU A 58 3.45 -6.24 -8.00
CA LEU A 58 2.99 -5.21 -8.93
C LEU A 58 2.18 -4.11 -8.24
N THR A 59 1.86 -4.27 -6.94
CA THR A 59 1.13 -3.26 -6.18
C THR A 59 2.11 -2.37 -5.43
N LEU A 60 2.03 -1.07 -5.69
CA LEU A 60 2.80 -0.08 -4.95
C LEU A 60 2.44 -0.16 -3.46
N PRO A 61 3.42 -0.29 -2.54
CA PRO A 61 3.16 -0.30 -1.10
C PRO A 61 2.36 0.94 -0.67
N LEU A 62 1.46 0.77 0.32
CA LEU A 62 0.60 1.87 0.74
C LEU A 62 1.39 3.11 1.16
N ALA A 63 2.49 2.93 1.86
CA ALA A 63 3.35 4.03 2.31
C ALA A 63 3.95 4.87 1.17
N GLU A 64 4.18 4.27 0.00
CA GLU A 64 4.76 4.94 -1.18
C GLU A 64 3.73 5.65 -2.05
N ARG A 65 2.44 5.54 -1.69
CA ARG A 65 1.32 6.14 -2.44
C ARG A 65 1.06 7.59 -2.08
N PHE A 66 1.74 8.13 -1.09
CA PHE A 66 1.53 9.46 -0.55
C PHE A 66 2.79 10.31 -0.70
N THR A 67 2.71 11.40 -1.44
CA THR A 67 3.83 12.32 -1.66
C THR A 67 3.40 13.76 -1.38
N TYR A 68 4.15 14.48 -0.56
CA TYR A 68 3.95 15.91 -0.32
C TYR A 68 5.07 16.71 -0.94
N GLN A 69 4.71 17.75 -1.71
CA GLN A 69 5.63 18.70 -2.35
C GLN A 69 5.48 20.06 -1.66
N PRO A 70 6.43 20.44 -0.80
CA PRO A 70 6.32 21.65 0.01
C PRO A 70 6.28 22.96 -0.80
N GLU A 71 7.02 23.01 -1.92
CA GLU A 71 7.13 24.20 -2.77
C GLU A 71 5.78 24.60 -3.35
N GLU A 72 4.98 23.63 -3.74
CA GLU A 72 3.66 23.83 -4.35
C GLU A 72 2.51 23.66 -3.35
N ASN A 73 2.81 23.27 -2.11
CA ASN A 73 1.83 22.87 -1.10
C ASN A 73 0.87 21.79 -1.64
N LEU A 74 1.41 20.86 -2.42
CA LEU A 74 0.67 19.84 -3.13
C LEU A 74 0.84 18.48 -2.46
N PHE A 75 -0.28 17.84 -2.13
CA PHE A 75 -0.32 16.48 -1.62
C PHE A 75 -0.86 15.54 -2.70
N PHE A 76 -0.03 14.63 -3.17
CA PHE A 76 -0.40 13.65 -4.18
C PHE A 76 -0.68 12.29 -3.54
N VAL A 77 -1.83 11.71 -3.88
CA VAL A 77 -2.29 10.40 -3.41
C VAL A 77 -2.50 9.50 -4.61
N ASN A 78 -1.73 8.42 -4.70
CA ASN A 78 -1.80 7.47 -5.81
C ASN A 78 -2.51 6.18 -5.40
N PHE A 79 -3.81 6.08 -5.65
CA PHE A 79 -4.58 4.86 -5.45
C PHE A 79 -4.71 3.99 -6.71
N GLU A 80 -3.87 4.24 -7.72
CA GLU A 80 -3.87 3.40 -8.92
C GLU A 80 -3.69 1.93 -8.58
N GLY A 81 -4.63 1.10 -9.09
CA GLY A 81 -4.64 -0.34 -8.87
C GLY A 81 -4.86 -0.80 -7.42
N LEU A 82 -5.15 0.11 -6.49
CA LEU A 82 -5.43 -0.25 -5.10
C LEU A 82 -6.80 -0.90 -4.97
N SER A 83 -6.86 -2.05 -4.28
CA SER A 83 -8.10 -2.72 -3.89
C SER A 83 -8.29 -2.64 -2.38
N ILE A 84 -9.35 -1.98 -1.93
CA ILE A 84 -9.74 -1.91 -0.52
C ILE A 84 -10.61 -3.11 -0.18
N ARG A 85 -10.15 -3.96 0.74
CA ARG A 85 -10.79 -5.22 1.11
C ARG A 85 -11.05 -5.36 2.61
N SER A 86 -10.57 -4.42 3.43
CA SER A 86 -10.80 -4.43 4.88
C SER A 86 -10.84 -3.03 5.47
N THR A 87 -11.38 -2.90 6.67
CA THR A 87 -11.44 -1.65 7.43
C THR A 87 -10.06 -1.21 7.90
N GLU A 88 -9.17 -2.16 8.19
CA GLU A 88 -7.79 -1.89 8.58
C GLU A 88 -7.03 -1.12 7.51
N GLN A 89 -7.25 -1.45 6.22
CA GLN A 89 -6.66 -0.70 5.11
C GLN A 89 -7.18 0.75 5.04
N ILE A 90 -8.45 0.98 5.39
CA ILE A 90 -9.02 2.34 5.46
C ILE A 90 -8.35 3.13 6.60
N ASP A 91 -8.16 2.50 7.74
CA ASP A 91 -7.48 3.10 8.89
C ASP A 91 -6.01 3.41 8.58
N GLU A 92 -5.29 2.51 7.92
CA GLU A 92 -3.92 2.74 7.46
C GLU A 92 -3.82 3.94 6.50
N ILE A 93 -4.76 4.06 5.55
CA ILE A 93 -4.84 5.24 4.65
C ILE A 93 -5.00 6.52 5.47
N ARG A 94 -5.92 6.54 6.43
CA ARG A 94 -6.15 7.68 7.31
C ARG A 94 -4.87 8.04 8.07
N GLU A 95 -4.19 7.08 8.68
CA GLU A 95 -2.97 7.28 9.43
C GLU A 95 -1.84 7.86 8.57
N HIS A 96 -1.67 7.39 7.33
CA HIS A 96 -0.69 7.94 6.40
C HIS A 96 -0.98 9.41 6.06
N VAL A 97 -2.25 9.74 5.75
CA VAL A 97 -2.67 11.12 5.49
C VAL A 97 -2.42 12.01 6.71
N GLU A 98 -2.86 11.56 7.88
CA GLU A 98 -2.69 12.32 9.12
C GLU A 98 -1.22 12.54 9.49
N ARG A 99 -0.39 11.55 9.33
CA ARG A 99 1.05 11.66 9.61
C ARG A 99 1.73 12.73 8.76
N ILE A 100 1.31 12.88 7.50
CA ILE A 100 1.89 13.87 6.58
C ILE A 100 1.24 15.24 6.78
N CYS A 101 -0.09 15.31 6.89
CA CYS A 101 -0.82 16.58 6.86
C CYS A 101 -0.96 17.25 8.23
N ARG A 102 -1.00 16.47 9.33
CA ARG A 102 -1.16 17.04 10.69
C ARG A 102 -0.07 18.03 11.08
N PRO A 103 1.24 17.78 10.80
CA PRO A 103 2.31 18.74 11.11
C PRO A 103 2.22 20.06 10.33
N LEU A 104 1.45 20.09 9.23
CA LEU A 104 1.32 21.26 8.35
C LEU A 104 0.24 22.24 8.83
N LEU A 105 -0.64 21.82 9.74
CA LEU A 105 -1.71 22.67 10.26
C LEU A 105 -1.15 23.94 10.95
N PRO A 106 -1.85 25.08 10.82
CA PRO A 106 -3.20 25.29 10.26
C PRO A 106 -3.25 25.38 8.72
N LYS A 107 -2.12 25.29 8.00
CA LYS A 107 -2.09 25.34 6.55
C LYS A 107 -2.63 24.04 5.99
N LYS A 108 -3.75 24.16 5.24
CA LYS A 108 -4.32 23.03 4.51
C LYS A 108 -3.60 22.83 3.17
N VAL A 109 -3.60 21.61 2.66
CA VAL A 109 -2.91 21.24 1.41
C VAL A 109 -3.85 21.18 0.22
N GLN A 110 -3.33 21.47 -0.96
CA GLN A 110 -4.01 21.12 -2.22
C GLN A 110 -3.75 19.65 -2.51
N THR A 111 -4.78 18.89 -2.83
CA THR A 111 -4.66 17.44 -2.97
C THR A 111 -5.09 16.98 -4.35
N ILE A 112 -4.29 16.08 -4.93
CA ILE A 112 -4.61 15.36 -6.16
C ILE A 112 -4.65 13.86 -5.82
N VAL A 113 -5.75 13.20 -6.19
CA VAL A 113 -5.94 11.76 -5.95
C VAL A 113 -6.13 11.02 -7.27
N ASN A 114 -5.29 10.04 -7.52
CA ASN A 114 -5.39 9.12 -8.65
C ASN A 114 -6.21 7.88 -8.24
N TYR A 115 -7.36 7.68 -8.89
CA TYR A 115 -8.25 6.52 -8.70
C TYR A 115 -8.25 5.55 -9.89
N ASP A 116 -7.25 5.61 -10.77
CA ASP A 116 -7.20 4.68 -11.91
C ASP A 116 -7.12 3.22 -11.44
N ASN A 117 -8.00 2.38 -11.97
CA ASN A 117 -8.12 0.96 -11.58
C ASN A 117 -8.32 0.71 -10.06
N PHE A 118 -8.77 1.74 -9.32
CA PHE A 118 -9.14 1.59 -7.92
C PHE A 118 -10.40 0.73 -7.77
N SER A 119 -10.42 -0.12 -6.76
CA SER A 119 -11.60 -0.93 -6.41
C SER A 119 -11.80 -0.97 -4.90
N ILE A 120 -13.07 -1.14 -4.49
CA ILE A 120 -13.45 -1.24 -3.10
C ILE A 120 -14.64 -2.20 -2.97
N LEU A 121 -14.63 -3.02 -1.91
CA LEU A 121 -15.77 -3.88 -1.60
C LEU A 121 -17.00 -3.03 -1.25
N PRO A 122 -18.22 -3.43 -1.71
CA PRO A 122 -19.44 -2.64 -1.49
C PRO A 122 -19.71 -2.29 -0.03
N GLU A 123 -19.47 -3.22 0.89
CA GLU A 123 -19.63 -3.04 2.34
C GLU A 123 -18.66 -2.05 2.97
N LEU A 124 -17.57 -1.74 2.29
CA LEU A 124 -16.54 -0.79 2.76
C LEU A 124 -16.71 0.63 2.21
N ILE A 125 -17.65 0.85 1.30
CA ILE A 125 -17.87 2.18 0.69
C ILE A 125 -18.24 3.21 1.76
N GLU A 126 -19.16 2.87 2.68
CA GLU A 126 -19.59 3.79 3.73
C GLU A 126 -18.46 4.16 4.70
N PRO A 127 -17.72 3.23 5.32
CA PRO A 127 -16.58 3.59 6.16
C PRO A 127 -15.48 4.32 5.40
N TYR A 128 -15.24 3.99 4.12
CA TYR A 128 -14.28 4.70 3.30
C TYR A 128 -14.68 6.16 3.03
N THR A 129 -15.94 6.42 2.67
CA THR A 129 -16.43 7.78 2.44
C THR A 129 -16.43 8.61 3.73
N ALA A 130 -16.73 8.02 4.87
CA ALA A 130 -16.61 8.67 6.18
C ALA A 130 -15.15 9.07 6.49
N MET A 131 -14.20 8.20 6.20
CA MET A 131 -12.76 8.51 6.32
C MET A 131 -12.35 9.65 5.38
N VAL A 132 -12.80 9.60 4.11
CA VAL A 132 -12.51 10.66 3.14
C VAL A 132 -13.07 12.01 3.60
N ASP A 133 -14.31 12.05 4.10
CA ASP A 133 -14.92 13.25 4.65
C ASP A 133 -14.10 13.83 5.82
N HIS A 134 -13.66 12.97 6.73
CA HIS A 134 -12.80 13.36 7.84
C HIS A 134 -11.50 14.02 7.37
N VAL A 135 -10.76 13.39 6.44
CA VAL A 135 -9.46 13.92 6.00
C VAL A 135 -9.59 15.18 5.14
N VAL A 136 -10.63 15.24 4.29
CA VAL A 136 -10.91 16.41 3.44
C VAL A 136 -11.26 17.62 4.29
N SER A 137 -12.21 17.50 5.20
CA SER A 137 -12.65 18.60 6.03
C SER A 137 -11.53 19.17 6.89
N ARG A 138 -10.62 18.32 7.34
CA ARG A 138 -9.58 18.69 8.30
C ARG A 138 -8.29 19.17 7.67
N TYR A 139 -7.84 18.53 6.58
CA TYR A 139 -6.49 18.72 6.05
C TYR A 139 -6.43 19.34 4.66
N TYR A 140 -7.49 19.21 3.84
CA TYR A 140 -7.43 19.61 2.44
C TYR A 140 -8.11 20.96 2.22
N GLU A 141 -7.44 21.85 1.48
CA GLU A 141 -8.00 23.10 1.01
C GLU A 141 -8.81 22.90 -0.27
N LYS A 142 -8.22 22.11 -1.19
CA LYS A 142 -8.83 21.76 -2.48
C LYS A 142 -8.49 20.32 -2.81
N VAL A 143 -9.46 19.59 -3.37
CA VAL A 143 -9.25 18.22 -3.83
C VAL A 143 -9.58 18.09 -5.31
N THR A 144 -8.66 17.55 -6.08
CA THR A 144 -8.88 17.12 -7.46
C THR A 144 -8.74 15.60 -7.51
N ARG A 145 -9.71 14.93 -8.09
CA ARG A 145 -9.70 13.47 -8.28
C ARG A 145 -9.79 13.17 -9.76
N TYR A 146 -9.05 12.19 -10.21
CA TYR A 146 -9.15 11.69 -11.56
C TYR A 146 -9.21 10.18 -11.62
N THR A 147 -9.92 9.66 -12.60
CA THR A 147 -9.99 8.24 -12.93
C THR A 147 -10.45 8.06 -14.37
N THR A 148 -9.93 7.05 -15.03
CA THR A 148 -10.37 6.64 -16.36
C THR A 148 -11.65 5.79 -16.32
N SER A 149 -12.02 5.25 -15.16
CA SER A 149 -13.22 4.42 -14.99
C SER A 149 -14.50 5.25 -14.90
N ALA A 150 -15.38 5.13 -15.89
CA ALA A 150 -16.69 5.77 -15.88
C ALA A 150 -17.57 5.30 -14.71
N PHE A 151 -17.50 4.01 -14.37
CA PHE A 151 -18.25 3.43 -13.25
C PHE A 151 -17.83 4.04 -11.91
N MET A 152 -16.52 4.20 -11.68
CA MET A 152 -16.02 4.80 -10.45
C MET A 152 -16.36 6.29 -10.34
N ARG A 153 -16.39 7.01 -11.46
CA ARG A 153 -16.84 8.41 -11.49
C ARG A 153 -18.26 8.56 -10.98
N VAL A 154 -19.18 7.72 -11.48
CA VAL A 154 -20.58 7.76 -11.05
C VAL A 154 -20.71 7.33 -9.60
N LYS A 155 -20.27 6.14 -9.27
CA LYS A 155 -20.52 5.52 -7.96
C LYS A 155 -19.85 6.25 -6.79
N LEU A 156 -18.58 6.63 -6.92
CA LEU A 156 -17.85 7.35 -5.89
C LEU A 156 -18.16 8.84 -5.91
N GLY A 157 -18.35 9.40 -7.11
CA GLY A 157 -18.67 10.80 -7.31
C GLY A 157 -20.00 11.19 -6.68
N ASP A 158 -21.05 10.41 -6.90
CA ASP A 158 -22.38 10.65 -6.34
C ASP A 158 -22.37 10.60 -4.82
N LEU A 159 -21.74 9.58 -4.23
CA LEU A 159 -21.64 9.41 -2.77
C LEU A 159 -20.85 10.55 -2.09
N LEU A 160 -19.82 11.06 -2.74
CA LEU A 160 -19.03 12.19 -2.23
C LEU A 160 -19.77 13.50 -2.43
N ALA A 161 -20.56 13.63 -3.53
CA ALA A 161 -21.40 14.79 -3.78
C ALA A 161 -22.52 14.94 -2.73
N GLU A 162 -23.17 13.83 -2.36
CA GLU A 162 -24.21 13.80 -1.30
C GLU A 162 -23.64 14.30 0.04
N ARG A 163 -22.36 14.10 0.30
CA ARG A 163 -21.68 14.58 1.51
C ARG A 163 -21.05 15.98 1.38
N SER A 164 -21.35 16.72 0.31
CA SER A 164 -20.75 18.03 0.01
C SER A 164 -19.21 18.00 -0.10
N VAL A 165 -18.63 16.83 -0.33
CA VAL A 165 -17.18 16.60 -0.51
C VAL A 165 -16.85 16.45 -2.00
N ALA A 166 -17.80 16.80 -2.86
CA ALA A 166 -17.71 16.61 -4.29
C ALA A 166 -16.53 17.36 -4.91
N PRO A 167 -15.60 16.64 -5.45
CA PRO A 167 -14.54 17.24 -6.24
C PRO A 167 -14.87 17.22 -7.71
N HIS A 168 -14.13 17.99 -8.44
CA HIS A 168 -14.06 17.82 -9.87
C HIS A 168 -13.33 16.49 -10.17
N VAL A 169 -14.02 15.52 -10.76
CA VAL A 169 -13.42 14.32 -11.31
C VAL A 169 -13.19 14.59 -12.80
N PHE A 170 -11.93 14.75 -13.19
CA PHE A 170 -11.56 14.99 -14.58
C PHE A 170 -11.23 13.69 -15.30
N GLU A 171 -11.62 13.60 -16.58
CA GLU A 171 -11.01 12.62 -17.48
C GLU A 171 -9.56 13.02 -17.75
N LYS A 172 -8.67 12.05 -17.90
CA LYS A 172 -7.37 12.32 -18.52
C LYS A 172 -7.67 12.99 -19.86
N GLY A 173 -7.29 14.22 -20.01
CA GLY A 173 -7.37 14.91 -21.29
C GLY A 173 -6.66 14.08 -22.36
N LYS A 174 -7.30 14.00 -23.54
CA LYS A 174 -6.69 13.40 -24.73
C LYS A 174 -5.42 14.14 -25.09
#